data_08e9d243e0c077a2c13366ee3cb42e36
#
_entry.id   08e9d243e0c077a2c13366ee3cb42e36
#
_cell.length_a   1.000
_cell.length_b   1.000
_cell.length_c   1.000
_cell.angle_alpha   90.00
_cell.angle_beta   90.00
_cell.angle_gamma   90.00
#
_symmetry.space_group_name_H-M   'P 1'
#
loop_
_entity.id
_entity.type
_entity.pdbx_description
1 polymer ?
#
loop_
_entity_poly.entity_id
_entity_poly.type
_entity_poly.pdbx_seq_one_letter_code
_entity_poly.pdbx_strand_id
1 'polypeptide(L)'
;MNNANKNKFLTWLVATLLVANTVTILFFWINRPERMQGPKGSPREFLVNALELDSSQLDAFQALIEKHQASARPLKNEIRSAKENLFQLLKQPVIPEPEKMKAVQAITDKTKALELLNLEHFQKLRALCNDKQKKKFDILFVNFFHFPFIYGAFKVILNYEIKILKFF
;
A
#
# COMPACT_ATOMS: atom_id res chain seq x y z
N MET A 1 -15.88 -11.15 -54.93
CA MET A 1 -16.67 -10.71 -53.75
C MET A 1 -16.86 -9.22 -53.84
N ASN A 2 -18.10 -8.75 -54.11
CA ASN A 2 -18.40 -7.34 -54.34
C ASN A 2 -18.01 -6.47 -53.17
N ASN A 3 -17.41 -5.30 -53.39
CA ASN A 3 -16.98 -4.35 -52.34
C ASN A 3 -18.13 -3.98 -51.40
N ALA A 4 -19.38 -3.94 -51.88
CA ALA A 4 -20.56 -3.72 -51.06
C ALA A 4 -20.80 -4.81 -49.99
N ASN A 5 -20.51 -6.08 -50.28
CA ASN A 5 -20.65 -7.18 -49.34
C ASN A 5 -19.51 -7.20 -48.31
N LYS A 6 -18.30 -6.80 -48.68
CA LYS A 6 -17.19 -6.59 -47.77
C LYS A 6 -17.49 -5.48 -46.76
N ASN A 7 -18.02 -4.37 -47.21
CA ASN A 7 -18.37 -3.26 -46.32
C ASN A 7 -19.48 -3.62 -45.34
N LYS A 8 -20.52 -4.32 -45.82
CA LYS A 8 -21.59 -4.83 -44.92
C LYS A 8 -21.03 -5.82 -43.88
N PHE A 9 -20.18 -6.74 -44.31
CA PHE A 9 -19.52 -7.67 -43.39
C PHE A 9 -18.67 -6.96 -42.31
N LEU A 10 -17.85 -5.97 -42.76
CA LEU A 10 -17.05 -5.15 -41.84
C LEU A 10 -17.91 -4.38 -40.83
N THR A 11 -19.00 -3.78 -41.29
CA THR A 11 -19.95 -3.03 -40.45
C THR A 11 -20.56 -3.96 -39.36
N TRP A 12 -21.00 -5.16 -39.77
CA TRP A 12 -21.52 -6.15 -38.82
C TRP A 12 -20.45 -6.61 -37.82
N LEU A 13 -19.23 -6.80 -38.27
CA LEU A 13 -18.11 -7.21 -37.42
C LEU A 13 -17.79 -6.13 -36.37
N VAL A 14 -17.72 -4.86 -36.79
CA VAL A 14 -17.50 -3.72 -35.87
C VAL A 14 -18.67 -3.57 -34.90
N ALA A 15 -19.92 -3.68 -35.37
CA ALA A 15 -21.09 -3.61 -34.47
C ALA A 15 -21.08 -4.73 -33.41
N THR A 16 -20.76 -5.96 -33.82
CA THR A 16 -20.64 -7.11 -32.86
C THR A 16 -19.55 -6.87 -31.85
N LEU A 17 -18.40 -6.34 -32.29
CA LEU A 17 -17.26 -6.05 -31.38
C LEU A 17 -17.60 -4.93 -30.39
N LEU A 18 -18.33 -3.90 -30.82
CA LEU A 18 -18.79 -2.85 -29.91
C LEU A 18 -19.79 -3.37 -28.87
N VAL A 19 -20.74 -4.21 -29.30
CA VAL A 19 -21.71 -4.84 -28.38
C VAL A 19 -20.98 -5.73 -27.37
N ALA A 20 -20.05 -6.57 -27.83
CA ALA A 20 -19.28 -7.45 -26.94
C ALA A 20 -18.46 -6.64 -25.90
N ASN A 21 -17.79 -5.58 -26.34
CA ASN A 21 -17.04 -4.71 -25.42
C ASN A 21 -17.96 -4.00 -24.42
N THR A 22 -19.13 -3.51 -24.87
CA THR A 22 -20.09 -2.85 -23.99
C THR A 22 -20.63 -3.83 -22.95
N VAL A 23 -20.99 -5.05 -23.36
CA VAL A 23 -21.45 -6.13 -22.44
C VAL A 23 -20.35 -6.48 -21.43
N THR A 24 -19.10 -6.59 -21.87
CA THR A 24 -17.96 -6.87 -21.00
C THR A 24 -17.77 -5.75 -19.97
N ILE A 25 -17.81 -4.50 -20.38
CA ILE A 25 -17.70 -3.34 -19.49
C ILE A 25 -18.86 -3.32 -18.47
N LEU A 26 -20.10 -3.54 -18.95
CA LEU A 26 -21.28 -3.61 -18.09
C LEU A 26 -21.19 -4.79 -17.11
N PHE A 27 -20.74 -5.95 -17.57
CA PHE A 27 -20.51 -7.12 -16.71
C PHE A 27 -19.51 -6.82 -15.60
N PHE A 28 -18.35 -6.21 -15.91
CA PHE A 28 -17.38 -5.78 -14.91
C PHE A 28 -17.88 -4.63 -14.03
N TRP A 29 -18.79 -3.81 -14.53
CA TRP A 29 -19.38 -2.71 -13.77
C TRP A 29 -20.44 -3.20 -12.78
N ILE A 30 -21.29 -4.16 -13.19
CA ILE A 30 -22.34 -4.77 -12.37
C ILE A 30 -21.73 -5.79 -11.37
N ASN A 31 -20.79 -6.61 -11.84
CA ASN A 31 -20.05 -7.56 -11.03
C ASN A 31 -18.75 -6.97 -10.48
N ARG A 32 -18.69 -5.64 -10.34
CA ARG A 32 -17.57 -5.09 -9.56
C ARG A 32 -17.56 -5.88 -8.27
N PRO A 33 -16.47 -6.68 -7.98
CA PRO A 33 -16.31 -7.17 -6.64
C PRO A 33 -16.46 -5.92 -5.79
N GLU A 34 -17.43 -5.94 -4.84
CA GLU A 34 -17.50 -4.86 -3.84
C GLU A 34 -16.06 -4.55 -3.57
N ARG A 35 -15.62 -3.31 -3.89
CA ARG A 35 -14.24 -2.92 -3.58
C ARG A 35 -14.06 -3.48 -2.22
N MET A 36 -13.12 -4.45 -2.05
CA MET A 36 -12.84 -4.95 -0.72
C MET A 36 -12.68 -3.68 0.07
N GLN A 37 -13.77 -3.30 0.74
CA GLN A 37 -13.77 -2.14 1.61
C GLN A 37 -12.69 -2.58 2.58
N GLY A 38 -11.54 -1.94 2.46
CA GLY A 38 -10.49 -2.15 3.43
C GLY A 38 -11.18 -2.08 4.78
N PRO A 39 -10.77 -2.85 5.78
CA PRO A 39 -11.51 -3.02 7.01
C PRO A 39 -12.13 -1.68 7.39
N LYS A 40 -13.47 -1.65 7.54
CA LYS A 40 -14.19 -0.41 7.89
C LYS A 40 -13.58 0.07 9.21
N GLY A 41 -12.86 1.20 9.17
CA GLY A 41 -12.12 1.71 10.32
C GLY A 41 -10.64 1.97 10.02
N SER A 42 -9.96 2.56 10.97
CA SER A 42 -8.52 2.77 10.90
C SER A 42 -7.77 1.42 10.98
N PRO A 43 -6.53 1.32 10.48
CA PRO A 43 -5.69 0.13 10.65
C PRO A 43 -5.52 -0.26 12.12
N ARG A 44 -5.57 0.72 13.01
CA ARG A 44 -5.59 0.53 14.47
C ARG A 44 -6.84 -0.24 14.90
N GLU A 45 -8.03 0.23 14.51
CA GLU A 45 -9.30 -0.43 14.85
C GLU A 45 -9.38 -1.84 14.29
N PHE A 46 -8.88 -2.03 13.07
CA PHE A 46 -8.79 -3.36 12.47
C PHE A 46 -7.95 -4.31 13.33
N LEU A 47 -6.74 -3.91 13.73
CA LEU A 47 -5.86 -4.74 14.56
C LEU A 47 -6.45 -4.98 15.94
N VAL A 48 -7.03 -3.97 16.58
CA VAL A 48 -7.69 -4.07 17.88
C VAL A 48 -8.80 -5.11 17.84
N ASN A 49 -9.67 -5.03 16.84
CA ASN A 49 -10.80 -5.95 16.68
C ASN A 49 -10.35 -7.36 16.28
N ALA A 50 -9.40 -7.48 15.36
CA ALA A 50 -8.92 -8.76 14.87
C ALA A 50 -8.16 -9.55 15.95
N LEU A 51 -7.41 -8.86 16.80
CA LEU A 51 -6.65 -9.46 17.90
C LEU A 51 -7.46 -9.53 19.20
N GLU A 52 -8.64 -8.87 19.27
CA GLU A 52 -9.46 -8.82 20.50
C GLU A 52 -8.65 -8.31 21.70
N LEU A 53 -7.96 -7.17 21.53
CA LEU A 53 -7.13 -6.58 22.57
C LEU A 53 -7.99 -6.10 23.74
N ASP A 54 -7.58 -6.43 24.97
CA ASP A 54 -8.23 -5.92 26.17
C ASP A 54 -7.83 -4.48 26.49
N SER A 55 -8.45 -3.87 27.52
CA SER A 55 -8.22 -2.47 27.87
C SER A 55 -6.77 -2.17 28.23
N SER A 56 -6.10 -3.07 28.95
CA SER A 56 -4.70 -2.88 29.34
C SER A 56 -3.76 -2.98 28.15
N GLN A 57 -4.06 -3.88 27.21
CA GLN A 57 -3.34 -4.02 25.94
C GLN A 57 -3.56 -2.82 25.02
N LEU A 58 -4.76 -2.19 25.06
CA LEU A 58 -5.07 -1.00 24.25
C LEU A 58 -4.18 0.19 24.61
N ASP A 59 -3.97 0.46 25.89
CA ASP A 59 -3.11 1.55 26.35
C ASP A 59 -1.65 1.31 25.94
N ALA A 60 -1.16 0.09 26.15
CA ALA A 60 0.19 -0.30 25.75
C ALA A 60 0.36 -0.24 24.21
N PHE A 61 -0.66 -0.65 23.45
CA PHE A 61 -0.65 -0.56 21.99
C PHE A 61 -0.64 0.88 21.51
N GLN A 62 -1.43 1.76 22.13
CA GLN A 62 -1.44 3.19 21.80
C GLN A 62 -0.04 3.80 22.01
N ALA A 63 0.60 3.53 23.13
CA ALA A 63 1.96 4.00 23.39
C ALA A 63 2.98 3.49 22.34
N LEU A 64 2.83 2.24 21.89
CA LEU A 64 3.67 1.69 20.81
C LEU A 64 3.44 2.42 19.48
N ILE A 65 2.20 2.74 19.12
CA ILE A 65 1.86 3.51 17.92
C ILE A 65 2.52 4.89 17.97
N GLU A 66 2.34 5.61 19.06
CA GLU A 66 2.88 6.97 19.23
C GLU A 66 4.42 6.98 19.11
N LYS A 67 5.08 6.05 19.80
CA LYS A 67 6.54 5.89 19.72
C LYS A 67 7.00 5.57 18.30
N HIS A 68 6.32 4.64 17.63
CA HIS A 68 6.63 4.27 16.25
C HIS A 68 6.45 5.46 15.31
N GLN A 69 5.32 6.19 15.41
CA GLN A 69 5.05 7.35 14.57
C GLN A 69 6.08 8.47 14.77
N ALA A 70 6.46 8.75 16.01
CA ALA A 70 7.47 9.75 16.33
C ALA A 70 8.83 9.43 15.67
N SER A 71 9.22 8.14 15.64
CA SER A 71 10.47 7.69 15.02
C SER A 71 10.36 7.51 13.49
N ALA A 72 9.22 7.07 12.98
CA ALA A 72 9.02 6.82 11.56
C ALA A 72 8.85 8.10 10.73
N ARG A 73 8.26 9.14 11.31
CA ARG A 73 8.01 10.41 10.61
C ARG A 73 9.29 11.08 10.08
N PRO A 74 10.36 11.27 10.88
CA PRO A 74 11.61 11.83 10.38
C PRO A 74 12.21 10.96 9.28
N LEU A 75 12.27 9.63 9.44
CA LEU A 75 12.80 8.72 8.41
C LEU A 75 12.04 8.83 7.09
N LYS A 76 10.71 8.91 7.13
CA LYS A 76 9.88 9.11 5.92
C LYS A 76 10.18 10.43 5.23
N ASN A 77 10.39 11.50 5.99
CA ASN A 77 10.78 12.80 5.43
C ASN A 77 12.17 12.73 4.80
N GLU A 78 13.12 12.08 5.46
CA GLU A 78 14.48 11.90 4.94
C GLU A 78 14.49 11.07 3.64
N ILE A 79 13.68 9.99 3.57
CA ILE A 79 13.50 9.20 2.33
C ILE A 79 12.95 10.09 1.20
N ARG A 80 11.95 10.92 1.51
CA ARG A 80 11.38 11.85 0.53
C ARG A 80 12.43 12.83 0.02
N SER A 81 13.15 13.50 0.92
CA SER A 81 14.21 14.43 0.55
C SER A 81 15.33 13.75 -0.24
N ALA A 82 15.73 12.53 0.14
CA ALA A 82 16.73 11.77 -0.62
C ALA A 82 16.24 11.44 -2.04
N LYS A 83 14.95 11.11 -2.23
CA LYS A 83 14.34 10.92 -3.56
C LYS A 83 14.30 12.22 -4.35
N GLU A 84 13.94 13.33 -3.73
CA GLU A 84 13.96 14.65 -4.37
C GLU A 84 15.37 14.98 -4.86
N ASN A 85 16.39 14.75 -4.04
CA ASN A 85 17.81 14.95 -4.41
C ASN A 85 18.22 14.05 -5.58
N LEU A 86 17.82 12.76 -5.59
CA LEU A 86 18.06 11.88 -6.73
C LEU A 86 17.48 12.45 -8.03
N PHE A 87 16.23 12.93 -8.00
CA PHE A 87 15.59 13.49 -9.19
C PHE A 87 16.16 14.87 -9.59
N GLN A 88 16.76 15.62 -8.68
CA GLN A 88 17.48 16.85 -9.04
C GLN A 88 18.69 16.59 -9.96
N LEU A 89 19.27 15.39 -9.93
CA LEU A 89 20.36 15.00 -10.83
C LEU A 89 19.94 15.06 -12.31
N LEU A 90 18.62 14.91 -12.61
CA LEU A 90 18.11 15.03 -13.99
C LEU A 90 18.33 16.41 -14.62
N LYS A 91 18.69 17.43 -13.84
CA LYS A 91 19.03 18.76 -14.37
C LYS A 91 20.43 18.79 -14.98
N GLN A 92 21.25 17.78 -14.73
CA GLN A 92 22.58 17.65 -15.32
C GLN A 92 22.47 16.99 -16.70
N PRO A 93 23.20 17.47 -17.72
CA PRO A 93 23.18 16.86 -19.06
C PRO A 93 23.78 15.44 -19.06
N VAL A 94 24.72 15.16 -18.17
CA VAL A 94 25.31 13.84 -17.94
C VAL A 94 25.45 13.65 -16.43
N ILE A 95 24.89 12.53 -15.93
CA ILE A 95 24.98 12.21 -14.49
C ILE A 95 26.09 11.17 -14.29
N PRO A 96 27.15 11.49 -13.53
CA PRO A 96 28.21 10.52 -13.23
C PRO A 96 27.67 9.33 -12.45
N GLU A 97 28.14 8.12 -12.80
CA GLU A 97 27.68 6.88 -12.16
C GLU A 97 27.88 6.87 -10.62
N PRO A 98 29.03 7.34 -10.09
CA PRO A 98 29.22 7.41 -8.64
C PRO A 98 28.19 8.30 -7.93
N GLU A 99 27.76 9.38 -8.57
CA GLU A 99 26.76 10.30 -8.02
C GLU A 99 25.37 9.66 -7.97
N LYS A 100 24.97 8.95 -9.04
CA LYS A 100 23.75 8.15 -9.05
C LYS A 100 23.75 7.12 -7.93
N MET A 101 24.82 6.35 -7.82
CA MET A 101 24.95 5.30 -6.80
C MET A 101 24.87 5.87 -5.38
N LYS A 102 25.55 6.99 -5.12
CA LYS A 102 25.49 7.68 -3.82
C LYS A 102 24.07 8.14 -3.48
N ALA A 103 23.34 8.70 -4.43
CA ALA A 103 21.97 9.15 -4.22
C ALA A 103 21.02 7.96 -3.97
N VAL A 104 21.17 6.86 -4.70
CA VAL A 104 20.39 5.62 -4.49
C VAL A 104 20.72 5.01 -3.13
N GLN A 105 21.99 4.94 -2.75
CA GLN A 105 22.42 4.41 -1.46
C GLN A 105 21.79 5.19 -0.29
N ALA A 106 21.75 6.52 -0.37
CA ALA A 106 21.12 7.35 0.65
C ALA A 106 19.63 7.00 0.85
N ILE A 107 18.87 6.70 -0.23
CA ILE A 107 17.49 6.24 -0.15
C ILE A 107 17.42 4.85 0.50
N THR A 108 18.30 3.95 0.08
CA THR A 108 18.32 2.56 0.54
C THR A 108 18.59 2.48 2.05
N ASP A 109 19.57 3.23 2.55
CA ASP A 109 19.91 3.24 3.98
C ASP A 109 18.76 3.73 4.85
N LYS A 110 18.08 4.80 4.42
CA LYS A 110 16.91 5.33 5.15
C LYS A 110 15.72 4.39 5.08
N THR A 111 15.51 3.75 3.93
CA THR A 111 14.45 2.74 3.76
C THR A 111 14.71 1.53 4.65
N LYS A 112 15.96 1.03 4.68
CA LYS A 112 16.35 -0.05 5.59
C LYS A 112 16.07 0.29 7.05
N ALA A 113 16.44 1.50 7.49
CA ALA A 113 16.19 1.95 8.85
C ALA A 113 14.69 1.97 9.17
N LEU A 114 13.85 2.43 8.24
CA LEU A 114 12.39 2.45 8.40
C LEU A 114 11.81 1.03 8.50
N GLU A 115 12.27 0.09 7.66
CA GLU A 115 11.76 -1.29 7.69
C GLU A 115 12.18 -2.03 8.98
N LEU A 116 13.38 -1.77 9.50
CA LEU A 116 13.79 -2.30 10.80
C LEU A 116 12.93 -1.73 11.94
N LEU A 117 12.61 -0.43 11.89
CA LEU A 117 11.71 0.19 12.85
C LEU A 117 10.29 -0.40 12.78
N ASN A 118 9.78 -0.67 11.58
CA ASN A 118 8.50 -1.33 11.37
C ASN A 118 8.50 -2.74 11.97
N LEU A 119 9.54 -3.53 11.71
CA LEU A 119 9.69 -4.88 12.25
C LEU A 119 9.70 -4.86 13.79
N GLU A 120 10.48 -3.96 14.38
CA GLU A 120 10.54 -3.80 15.85
C GLU A 120 9.18 -3.44 16.46
N HIS A 121 8.44 -2.55 15.79
CA HIS A 121 7.08 -2.19 16.21
C HIS A 121 6.15 -3.41 16.24
N PHE A 122 6.13 -4.22 15.17
CA PHE A 122 5.30 -5.41 15.11
C PHE A 122 5.76 -6.51 16.06
N GLN A 123 7.06 -6.65 16.32
CA GLN A 123 7.57 -7.56 17.36
C GLN A 123 7.05 -7.16 18.75
N LYS A 124 7.07 -5.87 19.08
CA LYS A 124 6.53 -5.35 20.35
C LYS A 124 5.02 -5.54 20.44
N LEU A 125 4.28 -5.31 19.36
CA LEU A 125 2.84 -5.58 19.34
C LEU A 125 2.55 -7.07 19.57
N ARG A 126 3.29 -7.96 18.89
CA ARG A 126 3.17 -9.40 19.10
C ARG A 126 3.49 -9.81 20.54
N ALA A 127 4.45 -9.14 21.19
CA ALA A 127 4.82 -9.40 22.59
C ALA A 127 3.73 -9.00 23.60
N LEU A 128 2.87 -8.02 23.28
CA LEU A 128 1.71 -7.67 24.09
C LEU A 128 0.60 -8.74 24.02
N CYS A 129 0.60 -9.59 22.99
CA CYS A 129 -0.43 -10.58 22.75
C CYS A 129 -0.26 -11.80 23.67
N ASN A 130 -1.35 -12.34 24.17
CA ASN A 130 -1.38 -13.69 24.77
C ASN A 130 -1.23 -14.77 23.68
N ASP A 131 -1.10 -16.05 24.07
CA ASP A 131 -0.81 -17.13 23.12
C ASP A 131 -1.92 -17.35 22.08
N LYS A 132 -3.20 -17.12 22.41
CA LYS A 132 -4.32 -17.19 21.47
C LYS A 132 -4.24 -16.03 20.47
N GLN A 133 -3.95 -14.84 20.94
CA GLN A 133 -3.79 -13.64 20.12
C GLN A 133 -2.55 -13.71 19.22
N LYS A 134 -1.43 -14.28 19.70
CA LYS A 134 -0.23 -14.51 18.88
C LYS A 134 -0.52 -15.37 17.67
N LYS A 135 -1.31 -16.44 17.81
CA LYS A 135 -1.74 -17.27 16.66
C LYS A 135 -2.54 -16.48 15.65
N LYS A 136 -3.47 -15.63 16.10
CA LYS A 136 -4.23 -14.73 15.22
C LYS A 136 -3.32 -13.73 14.52
N PHE A 137 -2.39 -13.13 15.27
CA PHE A 137 -1.41 -12.19 14.75
C PHE A 137 -0.57 -12.82 13.63
N ASP A 138 -0.02 -14.01 13.87
CA ASP A 138 0.83 -14.71 12.90
C ASP A 138 0.07 -15.02 11.60
N ILE A 139 -1.20 -15.46 11.69
CA ILE A 139 -2.07 -15.69 10.53
C ILE A 139 -2.34 -14.38 9.78
N LEU A 140 -2.64 -13.29 10.48
CA LEU A 140 -2.90 -11.99 9.86
C LEU A 140 -1.68 -11.51 9.08
N PHE A 141 -0.48 -11.61 9.66
CA PHE A 141 0.75 -11.13 9.03
C PHE A 141 1.26 -12.04 7.91
N VAL A 142 1.13 -13.37 8.02
CA VAL A 142 1.46 -14.29 6.91
C VAL A 142 0.55 -14.03 5.71
N ASN A 143 -0.75 -13.92 5.92
CA ASN A 143 -1.70 -13.62 4.83
C ASN A 143 -1.46 -12.23 4.23
N PHE A 144 -1.04 -11.27 5.04
CA PHE A 144 -0.72 -9.91 4.61
C PHE A 144 0.42 -9.87 3.58
N PHE A 145 1.46 -10.68 3.76
CA PHE A 145 2.60 -10.75 2.83
C PHE A 145 2.32 -11.63 1.59
N HIS A 146 1.38 -12.57 1.66
CA HIS A 146 1.00 -13.43 0.52
C HIS A 146 0.06 -12.74 -0.49
N PHE A 147 -0.62 -11.66 -0.09
CA PHE A 147 -1.48 -10.90 -0.99
C PHE A 147 -0.86 -9.52 -1.28
N PRO A 148 -0.06 -9.36 -2.36
CA PRO A 148 0.59 -8.09 -2.72
C PRO A 148 -0.42 -6.94 -2.93
N PHE A 149 -1.69 -7.27 -3.21
CA PHE A 149 -2.77 -6.31 -3.31
C PHE A 149 -3.15 -5.69 -1.96
N ILE A 150 -3.11 -6.48 -0.87
CA ILE A 150 -3.38 -6.02 0.49
C ILE A 150 -2.20 -5.18 1.01
N TYR A 151 -0.96 -5.54 0.63
CA TYR A 151 0.24 -4.73 0.95
C TYR A 151 0.17 -3.34 0.30
N GLY A 152 -0.28 -3.25 -0.95
CA GLY A 152 -0.50 -1.97 -1.62
C GLY A 152 -1.58 -1.13 -0.94
N ALA A 153 -2.70 -1.72 -0.56
CA ALA A 153 -3.79 -1.06 0.16
C ALA A 153 -3.35 -0.61 1.56
N PHE A 154 -2.63 -1.44 2.31
CA PHE A 154 -2.13 -1.10 3.65
C PHE A 154 -1.02 -0.03 3.59
N LYS A 155 -0.15 -0.07 2.59
CA LYS A 155 0.84 0.99 2.35
C LYS A 155 0.16 2.32 2.00
N VAL A 156 -0.93 2.29 1.25
CA VAL A 156 -1.78 3.45 0.98
C VAL A 156 -2.46 3.92 2.27
N ILE A 157 -3.00 3.02 3.09
CA ILE A 157 -3.66 3.33 4.35
C ILE A 157 -2.66 3.93 5.36
N LEU A 158 -1.49 3.33 5.55
CA LEU A 158 -0.43 3.89 6.40
C LEU A 158 0.06 5.27 5.91
N ASN A 159 0.02 5.53 4.60
CA ASN A 159 0.33 6.85 4.05
C ASN A 159 -0.85 7.83 4.12
N TYR A 160 -2.11 7.35 4.14
CA TYR A 160 -3.29 8.23 4.22
C TYR A 160 -3.52 8.77 5.63
N GLU A 161 -3.20 8.04 6.70
CA GLU A 161 -3.29 8.56 8.08
C GLU A 161 -2.44 9.83 8.28
N ILE A 162 -1.33 9.96 7.53
CA ILE A 162 -0.49 11.17 7.57
C ILE A 162 -1.16 12.37 6.89
N LYS A 163 -2.09 12.16 5.95
CA LYS A 163 -2.80 13.27 5.27
C LYS A 163 -3.95 13.84 6.10
N ILE A 164 -4.62 13.00 6.89
CA ILE A 164 -5.76 13.44 7.74
C ILE A 164 -5.25 14.22 8.95
N LEU A 165 -4.09 13.87 9.52
CA LEU A 165 -3.45 14.61 10.62
C LEU A 165 -2.86 15.98 10.21
N LYS A 166 -2.85 16.34 8.93
CA LYS A 166 -2.47 17.69 8.46
C LYS A 166 -3.66 18.66 8.36
N PHE A 167 -4.88 18.19 8.60
CA PHE A 167 -6.11 19.01 8.50
C PHE A 167 -6.80 19.27 9.86
N PHE A 168 -6.21 18.81 10.95
CA PHE A 168 -6.54 19.20 12.32
C PHE A 168 -5.23 19.60 13.04
#